data_bee142737e83a6937132624b88f4819c
#
_entry.id   bee142737e83a6937132624b88f4819c
#
_cell.length_a   1.000
_cell.length_b   1.000
_cell.length_c   1.000
_cell.angle_alpha   90.00
_cell.angle_beta   90.00
_cell.angle_gamma   90.00
#
_symmetry.space_group_name_H-M   'P 1'
#
loop_
_entity.id
_entity.type
_entity.pdbx_description
1 polymer ?
#
loop_
_entity_poly.entity_id
_entity_poly.type
_entity_poly.pdbx_seq_one_letter_code
_entity_poly.pdbx_strand_id
1 'polypeptide(L)'
;GHGKNYQLSYTKPWINSNGDSLGASIFNRVYKYDDYNADGDTIAEYDKRRKGWNLTWGRVSDEYRTNYLNFESVKESYDDEDGFQWGSGASKETAATKAKWRKAIFDNFGRTNSLTFTHVYDNRDNYFNASKGRRLSFSAQWGGHGLGGNYDFYKFTTEGRFYKGLGNGHILALRVMAGYIDGNVSYGNLFDLGGSNTLRGYEDDQFKGSKMYAATLEYRFPIAKKVQGVVFTDMGSTWGIDEGKIPWYKDDNSLNFSVGVGLRLQTPIGPIRLDYGHGDRNKFHFSFGTQF
;
A
#
# COMPACT_ATOMS: atom_id res chain seq x y z
N GLY A 1 -6.85 -15.99 -20.93
CA GLY A 1 -8.26 -15.63 -20.73
C GLY A 1 -8.37 -14.29 -20.04
N HIS A 2 -8.91 -13.30 -20.70
CA HIS A 2 -9.00 -11.96 -20.13
C HIS A 2 -10.12 -11.96 -19.09
N GLY A 3 -9.75 -12.05 -17.83
CA GLY A 3 -10.67 -11.90 -16.72
C GLY A 3 -11.40 -10.56 -16.78
N LYS A 4 -12.72 -10.56 -16.62
CA LYS A 4 -13.51 -9.32 -16.58
C LYS A 4 -13.21 -8.58 -15.29
N ASN A 5 -12.64 -7.38 -15.38
CA ASN A 5 -12.46 -6.47 -14.27
C ASN A 5 -13.73 -5.65 -14.07
N TYR A 6 -14.27 -5.66 -12.86
CA TYR A 6 -15.36 -4.78 -12.49
C TYR A 6 -15.23 -4.36 -11.02
N GLN A 7 -15.72 -3.18 -10.76
CA GLN A 7 -15.95 -2.69 -9.40
C GLN A 7 -17.22 -1.88 -9.39
N LEU A 8 -18.13 -2.22 -8.48
CA LEU A 8 -19.31 -1.45 -8.19
C LEU A 8 -19.27 -1.01 -6.73
N SER A 9 -19.41 0.29 -6.50
CA SER A 9 -19.42 0.86 -5.16
C SER A 9 -20.57 1.83 -5.01
N TYR A 10 -21.22 1.79 -3.86
CA TYR A 10 -22.26 2.73 -3.48
C TYR A 10 -22.01 3.19 -2.05
N THR A 11 -22.11 4.50 -1.83
CA THR A 11 -22.02 5.08 -0.48
C THR A 11 -23.19 6.01 -0.28
N LYS A 12 -23.95 5.77 0.79
CA LYS A 12 -25.01 6.66 1.27
C LYS A 12 -24.46 7.47 2.45
N PRO A 13 -24.20 8.77 2.28
CA PRO A 13 -23.90 9.66 3.38
C PRO A 13 -25.19 9.95 4.16
N TRP A 14 -25.07 10.31 5.44
CA TRP A 14 -26.21 10.76 6.26
C TRP A 14 -27.35 9.74 6.35
N ILE A 15 -27.03 8.50 6.79
CA ILE A 15 -28.06 7.46 6.97
C ILE A 15 -28.94 7.73 8.20
N ASN A 16 -28.50 8.62 9.10
CA ASN A 16 -29.20 9.02 10.31
C ASN A 16 -28.88 10.49 10.68
N SER A 17 -29.54 11.00 11.74
CA SER A 17 -29.34 12.35 12.26
C SER A 17 -27.92 12.65 12.79
N ASN A 18 -27.14 11.62 13.08
CA ASN A 18 -25.74 11.76 13.53
C ASN A 18 -24.76 11.93 12.37
N GLY A 19 -25.22 11.91 11.11
CA GLY A 19 -24.37 12.05 9.94
C GLY A 19 -23.54 10.79 9.61
N ASP A 20 -23.96 9.62 10.09
CA ASP A 20 -23.28 8.37 9.75
C ASP A 20 -23.41 8.07 8.26
N SER A 21 -22.40 7.44 7.69
CA SER A 21 -22.39 6.97 6.31
C SER A 21 -22.32 5.45 6.26
N LEU A 22 -22.89 4.88 5.21
CA LEU A 22 -22.81 3.46 4.92
C LEU A 22 -22.39 3.26 3.46
N GLY A 23 -21.31 2.54 3.26
CA GLY A 23 -20.78 2.16 1.95
C GLY A 23 -20.77 0.66 1.75
N ALA A 24 -20.96 0.23 0.52
CA ALA A 24 -20.79 -1.15 0.11
C ALA A 24 -20.06 -1.20 -1.22
N SER A 25 -19.21 -2.17 -1.43
CA SER A 25 -18.61 -2.43 -2.73
C SER A 25 -18.47 -3.92 -3.02
N ILE A 26 -18.53 -4.25 -4.31
CA ILE A 26 -18.17 -5.56 -4.86
C ILE A 26 -17.13 -5.35 -5.95
N PHE A 27 -16.18 -6.24 -6.05
CA PHE A 27 -15.12 -6.13 -7.04
C PHE A 27 -14.58 -7.49 -7.48
N ASN A 28 -14.08 -7.51 -8.71
CA ASN A 28 -13.25 -8.57 -9.27
C ASN A 28 -12.17 -7.90 -10.10
N ARG A 29 -10.91 -8.09 -9.72
CA ARG A 29 -9.76 -7.49 -10.38
C ARG A 29 -8.77 -8.58 -10.74
N VAL A 30 -8.30 -8.55 -11.97
CA VAL A 30 -7.19 -9.37 -12.47
C VAL A 30 -6.10 -8.41 -12.91
N TYR A 31 -4.90 -8.63 -12.45
CA TYR A 31 -3.75 -7.81 -12.76
C TYR A 31 -2.48 -8.63 -12.74
N LYS A 32 -1.51 -8.23 -13.55
CA LYS A 32 -0.16 -8.79 -13.50
C LYS A 32 0.49 -8.45 -12.18
N TYR A 33 1.12 -9.42 -11.59
CA TYR A 33 1.81 -9.30 -10.32
C TYR A 33 3.21 -9.90 -10.43
N ASP A 34 4.19 -9.15 -9.93
CA ASP A 34 5.58 -9.56 -9.88
C ASP A 34 5.97 -9.84 -8.43
N ASP A 35 6.44 -11.06 -8.17
CA ASP A 35 7.12 -11.38 -6.92
C ASP A 35 8.59 -11.04 -7.02
N TYR A 36 9.11 -10.33 -6.02
CA TYR A 36 10.52 -9.98 -5.93
C TYR A 36 11.21 -10.70 -4.77
N ASN A 37 12.52 -10.91 -4.91
CA ASN A 37 13.38 -11.14 -3.76
C ASN A 37 13.72 -9.81 -3.07
N ALA A 38 14.44 -9.87 -1.93
CA ALA A 38 14.83 -8.66 -1.21
C ALA A 38 15.77 -7.74 -2.01
N ASP A 39 16.51 -8.29 -2.97
CA ASP A 39 17.43 -7.55 -3.87
C ASP A 39 16.69 -6.89 -5.05
N GLY A 40 15.36 -7.05 -5.14
CA GLY A 40 14.54 -6.47 -6.21
C GLY A 40 14.60 -7.21 -7.53
N ASP A 41 15.13 -8.44 -7.56
CA ASP A 41 15.08 -9.27 -8.76
C ASP A 41 13.74 -9.99 -8.86
N THR A 42 13.12 -9.95 -10.02
CA THR A 42 11.84 -10.62 -10.29
C THR A 42 12.00 -12.12 -10.16
N ILE A 43 11.24 -12.75 -9.29
CA ILE A 43 11.18 -14.19 -9.09
C ILE A 43 10.19 -14.83 -10.04
N ALA A 44 8.96 -14.31 -10.06
CA ALA A 44 7.87 -14.80 -10.88
C ALA A 44 6.92 -13.66 -11.27
N GLU A 45 6.36 -13.78 -12.47
CA GLU A 45 5.28 -12.91 -12.98
C GLU A 45 4.07 -13.79 -13.29
N TYR A 46 2.89 -13.36 -12.87
CA TYR A 46 1.63 -14.08 -13.11
C TYR A 46 0.41 -13.17 -12.94
N ASP A 47 -0.73 -13.63 -13.45
CA ASP A 47 -2.01 -12.95 -13.28
C ASP A 47 -2.65 -13.32 -11.93
N LYS A 48 -2.80 -12.33 -11.07
CA LYS A 48 -3.43 -12.44 -9.76
C LYS A 48 -4.86 -11.94 -9.83
N ARG A 49 -5.80 -12.74 -9.33
CA ARG A 49 -7.20 -12.35 -9.19
C ARG A 49 -7.50 -12.00 -7.73
N ARG A 50 -8.09 -10.84 -7.53
CA ARG A 50 -8.62 -10.41 -6.25
C ARG A 50 -10.12 -10.14 -6.39
N LYS A 51 -10.94 -10.94 -5.70
CA LYS A 51 -12.41 -10.89 -5.78
C LYS A 51 -13.00 -10.78 -4.39
N GLY A 52 -13.95 -9.87 -4.19
CA GLY A 52 -14.54 -9.71 -2.88
C GLY A 52 -15.62 -8.66 -2.80
N TRP A 53 -16.01 -8.39 -1.56
CA TRP A 53 -16.94 -7.34 -1.19
C TRP A 53 -16.57 -6.75 0.16
N ASN A 54 -17.03 -5.53 0.42
CA ASN A 54 -16.91 -4.90 1.72
C ASN A 54 -18.14 -4.08 2.08
N LEU A 55 -18.31 -3.88 3.39
CA LEU A 55 -19.27 -2.96 3.99
C LEU A 55 -18.52 -2.02 4.90
N THR A 56 -18.71 -0.72 4.73
CA THR A 56 -18.04 0.31 5.55
C THR A 56 -19.08 1.21 6.20
N TRP A 57 -19.06 1.29 7.51
CA TRP A 57 -19.77 2.30 8.27
C TRP A 57 -18.78 3.38 8.69
N GLY A 58 -19.19 4.65 8.54
CA GLY A 58 -18.38 5.81 8.90
C GLY A 58 -19.14 6.76 9.79
N ARG A 59 -18.47 7.30 10.81
CA ARG A 59 -19.00 8.33 11.72
C ARG A 59 -18.03 9.49 11.86
N VAL A 60 -18.49 10.68 11.54
CA VAL A 60 -17.80 11.92 11.85
C VAL A 60 -18.10 12.27 13.31
N SER A 61 -17.07 12.25 14.15
CA SER A 61 -17.21 12.56 15.59
C SER A 61 -17.16 14.06 15.86
N ASP A 62 -16.33 14.77 15.12
CA ASP A 62 -16.23 16.24 15.12
C ASP A 62 -15.63 16.72 13.78
N GLU A 63 -15.33 18.01 13.69
CA GLU A 63 -14.78 18.66 12.49
C GLU A 63 -13.53 17.97 11.93
N TYR A 64 -12.72 17.34 12.80
CA TYR A 64 -11.42 16.77 12.40
C TYR A 64 -11.34 15.26 12.57
N ARG A 65 -12.31 14.60 13.23
CA ARG A 65 -12.24 13.18 13.58
C ARG A 65 -13.30 12.36 12.90
N THR A 66 -12.87 11.29 12.25
CA THR A 66 -13.75 10.31 11.64
C THR A 66 -13.34 8.90 12.05
N ASN A 67 -14.34 8.08 12.36
CA ASN A 67 -14.16 6.66 12.63
C ASN A 67 -14.81 5.83 11.52
N TYR A 68 -14.15 4.74 11.17
CA TYR A 68 -14.66 3.77 10.20
C TYR A 68 -14.65 2.38 10.81
N LEU A 69 -15.68 1.61 10.50
CA LEU A 69 -15.74 0.19 10.74
C LEU A 69 -15.99 -0.49 9.38
N ASN A 70 -15.05 -1.30 8.93
CA ASN A 70 -15.11 -1.99 7.65
C ASN A 70 -15.10 -3.50 7.85
N PHE A 71 -16.11 -4.18 7.32
CA PHE A 71 -16.10 -5.62 7.17
C PHE A 71 -15.77 -5.96 5.71
N GLU A 72 -14.79 -6.84 5.51
CA GLU A 72 -14.33 -7.23 4.18
C GLU A 72 -14.20 -8.74 4.05
N SER A 73 -14.62 -9.29 2.91
CA SER A 73 -14.36 -10.66 2.49
C SER A 73 -13.70 -10.66 1.13
N VAL A 74 -12.44 -11.06 1.06
CA VAL A 74 -11.62 -11.06 -0.16
C VAL A 74 -11.04 -12.44 -0.39
N LYS A 75 -11.20 -12.97 -1.60
CA LYS A 75 -10.51 -14.15 -2.09
C LYS A 75 -9.44 -13.73 -3.08
N GLU A 76 -8.21 -14.14 -2.81
CA GLU A 76 -7.09 -14.06 -3.74
C GLU A 76 -6.89 -15.43 -4.38
N SER A 77 -6.64 -15.44 -5.67
CA SER A 77 -6.38 -16.64 -6.45
C SER A 77 -5.52 -16.32 -7.65
N TYR A 78 -4.90 -17.35 -8.18
CA TYR A 78 -4.25 -17.31 -9.47
C TYR A 78 -5.30 -17.45 -10.58
N ASP A 79 -5.13 -16.73 -11.69
CA ASP A 79 -6.17 -16.71 -12.72
C ASP A 79 -5.89 -17.63 -13.92
N ASP A 80 -4.64 -17.78 -14.32
CA ASP A 80 -4.29 -18.56 -15.52
C ASP A 80 -2.92 -19.22 -15.38
N GLU A 81 -2.85 -20.54 -15.61
CA GLU A 81 -1.59 -21.28 -15.58
C GLU A 81 -0.66 -20.89 -16.73
N ASP A 82 -1.21 -20.47 -17.88
CA ASP A 82 -0.46 -20.10 -19.07
C ASP A 82 0.24 -18.74 -18.95
N GLY A 83 -0.20 -17.89 -18.03
CA GLY A 83 0.40 -16.58 -17.74
C GLY A 83 1.59 -16.60 -16.79
N PHE A 84 1.93 -17.75 -16.18
CA PHE A 84 3.02 -17.81 -15.22
C PHE A 84 4.39 -17.86 -15.91
N GLN A 85 5.27 -16.94 -15.53
CA GLN A 85 6.64 -16.86 -16.03
C GLN A 85 7.64 -16.72 -14.88
N TRP A 86 8.80 -17.36 -15.02
CA TRP A 86 9.92 -17.17 -14.11
C TRP A 86 10.71 -15.92 -14.48
N GLY A 87 11.02 -15.11 -13.48
CA GLY A 87 11.85 -13.92 -13.65
C GLY A 87 13.34 -14.21 -13.60
N SER A 88 14.13 -13.15 -13.75
CA SER A 88 15.59 -13.19 -13.73
C SER A 88 16.17 -13.72 -12.41
N GLY A 89 15.54 -13.42 -11.28
CA GLY A 89 15.94 -13.89 -9.95
C GLY A 89 15.82 -15.40 -9.76
N ALA A 90 15.00 -16.08 -10.59
CA ALA A 90 14.87 -17.54 -10.60
C ALA A 90 15.70 -18.23 -11.70
N SER A 91 16.43 -17.49 -12.53
CA SER A 91 17.10 -18.03 -13.73
C SER A 91 18.12 -19.12 -13.43
N LYS A 92 18.82 -19.01 -12.30
CA LYS A 92 19.87 -19.97 -11.88
C LYS A 92 19.34 -21.09 -10.99
N GLU A 93 18.07 -21.10 -10.67
CA GLU A 93 17.48 -22.05 -9.74
C GLU A 93 17.18 -23.40 -10.41
N THR A 94 17.32 -24.46 -9.64
CA THR A 94 17.02 -25.82 -10.11
C THR A 94 15.52 -26.01 -10.35
N ALA A 95 15.14 -27.00 -11.15
CA ALA A 95 13.75 -27.35 -11.39
C ALA A 95 13.02 -27.73 -10.08
N ALA A 96 13.71 -28.39 -9.15
CA ALA A 96 13.15 -28.76 -7.84
C ALA A 96 12.88 -27.52 -6.97
N THR A 97 13.81 -26.54 -6.93
CA THR A 97 13.63 -25.28 -6.23
C THR A 97 12.46 -24.48 -6.83
N LYS A 98 12.39 -24.38 -8.15
CA LYS A 98 11.28 -23.72 -8.85
C LYS A 98 9.93 -24.37 -8.54
N ALA A 99 9.86 -25.69 -8.54
CA ALA A 99 8.63 -26.41 -8.17
C ALA A 99 8.20 -26.10 -6.72
N LYS A 100 9.14 -26.05 -5.77
CA LYS A 100 8.88 -25.64 -4.39
C LYS A 100 8.38 -24.19 -4.30
N TRP A 101 9.01 -23.29 -5.02
CA TRP A 101 8.61 -21.86 -5.04
C TRP A 101 7.23 -21.68 -5.66
N ARG A 102 6.95 -22.33 -6.78
CA ARG A 102 5.63 -22.28 -7.42
C ARG A 102 4.54 -22.77 -6.46
N LYS A 103 4.77 -23.88 -5.79
CA LYS A 103 3.84 -24.39 -4.79
C LYS A 103 3.59 -23.37 -3.67
N ALA A 104 4.65 -22.75 -3.15
CA ALA A 104 4.54 -21.75 -2.10
C ALA A 104 3.75 -20.50 -2.57
N ILE A 105 3.93 -20.04 -3.82
CA ILE A 105 3.14 -18.95 -4.40
C ILE A 105 1.65 -19.28 -4.34
N PHE A 106 1.25 -20.48 -4.78
CA PHE A 106 -0.16 -20.89 -4.78
C PHE A 106 -0.72 -21.15 -3.38
N ASP A 107 0.07 -21.68 -2.47
CA ASP A 107 -0.33 -21.90 -1.07
C ASP A 107 -0.57 -20.59 -0.31
N ASN A 108 -0.05 -19.47 -0.79
CA ASN A 108 -0.26 -18.13 -0.22
C ASN A 108 -1.58 -17.46 -0.67
N PHE A 109 -2.35 -18.10 -1.53
CA PHE A 109 -3.68 -17.64 -1.91
C PHE A 109 -4.76 -18.19 -0.97
N GLY A 110 -5.88 -17.49 -0.91
CA GLY A 110 -6.99 -17.92 -0.07
C GLY A 110 -8.00 -16.81 0.16
N ARG A 111 -8.90 -17.05 1.09
CA ARG A 111 -9.92 -16.10 1.52
C ARG A 111 -9.52 -15.45 2.84
N THR A 112 -9.58 -14.12 2.88
CA THR A 112 -9.47 -13.32 4.09
C THR A 112 -10.83 -12.71 4.39
N ASN A 113 -11.37 -12.98 5.57
CA ASN A 113 -12.51 -12.26 6.13
C ASN A 113 -11.98 -11.42 7.29
N SER A 114 -12.29 -10.14 7.32
CA SER A 114 -11.75 -9.26 8.35
C SER A 114 -12.68 -8.13 8.74
N LEU A 115 -12.55 -7.70 9.98
CA LEU A 115 -13.16 -6.49 10.53
C LEU A 115 -12.05 -5.50 10.84
N THR A 116 -12.16 -4.29 10.31
CA THR A 116 -11.16 -3.24 10.50
C THR A 116 -11.79 -2.01 11.12
N PHE A 117 -11.27 -1.57 12.25
CA PHE A 117 -11.54 -0.24 12.82
C PHE A 117 -10.46 0.72 12.36
N THR A 118 -10.86 1.93 11.93
CA THR A 118 -9.93 3.00 11.56
C THR A 118 -10.37 4.31 12.21
N HIS A 119 -9.45 4.97 12.90
CA HIS A 119 -9.60 6.32 13.42
C HIS A 119 -8.75 7.28 12.63
N VAL A 120 -9.32 8.40 12.19
CA VAL A 120 -8.63 9.45 11.43
C VAL A 120 -8.85 10.79 12.10
N TYR A 121 -7.76 11.49 12.36
CA TYR A 121 -7.73 12.92 12.68
C TYR A 121 -7.11 13.66 11.50
N ASP A 122 -7.80 14.66 10.94
CA ASP A 122 -7.33 15.42 9.78
C ASP A 122 -7.72 16.90 9.88
N ASN A 123 -6.74 17.76 10.15
CA ASN A 123 -6.91 19.21 10.19
C ASN A 123 -6.06 19.93 9.13
N ARG A 124 -5.74 19.24 8.03
CA ARG A 124 -5.02 19.86 6.92
C ARG A 124 -5.85 20.96 6.27
N ASP A 125 -5.17 22.01 5.83
CA ASP A 125 -5.77 23.14 5.13
C ASP A 125 -6.27 22.79 3.71
N ASN A 126 -5.69 21.78 3.08
CA ASN A 126 -6.08 21.31 1.76
C ASN A 126 -5.86 19.79 1.65
N TYR A 127 -6.84 19.09 1.09
CA TYR A 127 -6.77 17.65 0.93
C TYR A 127 -5.72 17.20 -0.11
N PHE A 128 -5.60 17.93 -1.23
CA PHE A 128 -4.73 17.55 -2.34
C PHE A 128 -3.32 18.14 -2.28
N ASN A 129 -3.18 19.30 -1.65
CA ASN A 129 -1.89 19.99 -1.55
C ASN A 129 -1.81 20.75 -0.23
N ALA A 130 -1.69 20.00 0.84
CA ALA A 130 -1.62 20.56 2.18
C ALA A 130 -0.36 21.39 2.38
N SER A 131 -0.53 22.60 2.94
CA SER A 131 0.57 23.48 3.34
C SER A 131 0.68 23.59 4.86
N LYS A 132 -0.36 23.24 5.60
CA LYS A 132 -0.42 23.30 7.06
C LYS A 132 -1.28 22.18 7.61
N GLY A 133 -1.06 21.86 8.88
CA GLY A 133 -1.86 20.91 9.62
C GLY A 133 -1.24 19.50 9.59
N ARG A 134 -2.05 18.56 10.01
CA ARG A 134 -1.63 17.15 10.12
C ARG A 134 -2.78 16.21 9.86
N ARG A 135 -2.44 15.01 9.41
CA ARG A 135 -3.35 13.87 9.36
C ARG A 135 -2.74 12.71 10.14
N LEU A 136 -3.47 12.20 11.10
CA LEU A 136 -3.08 11.03 11.89
C LEU A 136 -4.12 9.94 11.65
N SER A 137 -3.67 8.72 11.41
CA SER A 137 -4.56 7.58 11.29
C SER A 137 -4.03 6.38 12.05
N PHE A 138 -4.94 5.63 12.61
CA PHE A 138 -4.70 4.35 13.27
C PHE A 138 -5.73 3.35 12.76
N SER A 139 -5.28 2.15 12.38
CA SER A 139 -6.13 1.03 11.99
C SER A 139 -5.80 -0.21 12.80
N ALA A 140 -6.84 -0.90 13.23
CA ALA A 140 -6.76 -2.22 13.85
C ALA A 140 -7.66 -3.18 13.06
N GLN A 141 -7.06 -4.20 12.46
CA GLN A 141 -7.74 -5.21 11.67
C GLN A 141 -7.70 -6.55 12.38
N TRP A 142 -8.84 -7.17 12.48
CA TRP A 142 -9.05 -8.52 13.00
C TRP A 142 -9.43 -9.43 11.82
N GLY A 143 -8.55 -10.34 11.42
CA GLY A 143 -8.77 -11.29 10.34
C GLY A 143 -9.03 -12.69 10.87
N GLY A 144 -10.01 -13.39 10.31
CA GLY A 144 -10.38 -14.73 10.76
C GLY A 144 -10.95 -14.76 12.16
N HIS A 145 -10.40 -15.61 13.06
CA HIS A 145 -10.79 -15.72 14.49
C HIS A 145 -12.31 -15.76 14.71
N GLY A 146 -13.01 -16.64 13.97
CA GLY A 146 -14.47 -16.77 14.03
C GLY A 146 -15.22 -16.08 12.88
N LEU A 147 -14.58 -15.18 12.12
CA LEU A 147 -15.15 -14.61 10.89
C LEU A 147 -15.04 -15.56 9.69
N GLY A 148 -14.30 -16.68 9.85
CA GLY A 148 -14.02 -17.63 8.77
C GLY A 148 -12.92 -17.15 7.81
N GLY A 149 -12.70 -17.91 6.75
CA GLY A 149 -11.60 -17.68 5.81
C GLY A 149 -10.43 -18.64 6.09
N ASN A 150 -9.27 -18.35 5.51
CA ASN A 150 -8.08 -19.20 5.59
C ASN A 150 -6.99 -18.65 6.52
N TYR A 151 -7.20 -17.45 7.06
CA TYR A 151 -6.17 -16.70 7.79
C TYR A 151 -6.70 -16.15 9.09
N ASP A 152 -5.91 -16.27 10.17
CA ASP A 152 -6.20 -15.78 11.50
C ASP A 152 -5.07 -14.85 11.95
N PHE A 153 -5.36 -13.55 12.04
CA PHE A 153 -4.35 -12.53 12.35
C PHE A 153 -4.92 -11.27 12.97
N TYR A 154 -4.05 -10.49 13.58
CA TYR A 154 -4.27 -9.09 13.96
C TYR A 154 -3.27 -8.21 13.22
N LYS A 155 -3.74 -7.11 12.63
CA LYS A 155 -2.89 -6.14 11.93
C LYS A 155 -3.14 -4.75 12.45
N PHE A 156 -2.08 -4.08 12.89
CA PHE A 156 -2.12 -2.71 13.38
C PHE A 156 -1.29 -1.84 12.45
N THR A 157 -1.83 -0.68 12.09
CA THR A 157 -1.15 0.28 11.22
C THR A 157 -1.36 1.68 11.76
N THR A 158 -0.31 2.48 11.82
CA THR A 158 -0.39 3.89 12.16
C THR A 158 0.34 4.74 11.12
N GLU A 159 -0.21 5.90 10.81
CA GLU A 159 0.39 6.86 9.89
C GLU A 159 0.20 8.27 10.42
N GLY A 160 1.28 9.05 10.40
CA GLY A 160 1.25 10.49 10.65
C GLY A 160 1.77 11.25 9.43
N ARG A 161 1.03 12.30 9.04
CA ARG A 161 1.41 13.25 7.98
C ARG A 161 1.40 14.64 8.56
N PHE A 162 2.48 15.37 8.40
CA PHE A 162 2.68 16.68 9.00
C PHE A 162 3.14 17.68 7.94
N TYR A 163 2.56 18.87 7.95
CA TYR A 163 2.83 19.91 6.96
C TYR A 163 3.12 21.22 7.64
N LYS A 164 4.19 21.89 7.20
CA LYS A 164 4.60 23.20 7.68
C LYS A 164 4.91 24.11 6.51
N GLY A 165 4.08 25.12 6.32
CA GLY A 165 4.37 26.22 5.40
C GLY A 165 5.54 27.07 5.90
N LEU A 166 6.50 27.33 5.03
CA LEU A 166 7.68 28.15 5.30
C LEU A 166 7.59 29.55 4.68
N GLY A 167 6.43 29.91 4.10
CA GLY A 167 6.21 31.14 3.40
C GLY A 167 6.48 31.02 1.88
N ASN A 168 5.93 31.97 1.10
CA ASN A 168 6.11 32.06 -0.35
C ASN A 168 5.86 30.76 -1.13
N GLY A 169 4.93 29.92 -0.67
CA GLY A 169 4.60 28.65 -1.31
C GLY A 169 5.56 27.48 -1.02
N HIS A 170 6.56 27.69 -0.14
CA HIS A 170 7.48 26.65 0.33
C HIS A 170 6.83 25.84 1.42
N ILE A 171 6.94 24.50 1.39
CA ILE A 171 6.32 23.57 2.32
C ILE A 171 7.32 22.50 2.72
N LEU A 172 7.39 22.21 4.00
CA LEU A 172 8.04 21.01 4.53
C LEU A 172 6.95 20.00 4.89
N ALA A 173 7.03 18.80 4.33
CA ALA A 173 6.08 17.72 4.56
C ALA A 173 6.81 16.48 5.08
N LEU A 174 6.29 15.90 6.16
CA LEU A 174 6.80 14.68 6.79
C LEU A 174 5.68 13.65 6.85
N ARG A 175 5.98 12.42 6.44
CA ARG A 175 5.15 11.24 6.65
C ARG A 175 5.92 10.22 7.46
N VAL A 176 5.27 9.61 8.44
CA VAL A 176 5.82 8.49 9.20
C VAL A 176 4.77 7.38 9.27
N MET A 177 5.22 6.14 9.17
CA MET A 177 4.37 4.96 9.19
C MET A 177 4.99 3.89 10.08
N ALA A 178 4.14 3.11 10.75
CA ALA A 178 4.55 1.89 11.44
C ALA A 178 3.44 0.86 11.37
N GLY A 179 3.81 -0.41 11.34
CA GLY A 179 2.87 -1.51 11.26
C GLY A 179 3.37 -2.78 11.95
N TYR A 180 2.40 -3.56 12.43
CA TYR A 180 2.64 -4.83 13.11
C TYR A 180 1.53 -5.81 12.76
N ILE A 181 1.91 -7.03 12.39
CA ILE A 181 1.00 -8.15 12.18
C ILE A 181 1.42 -9.29 13.11
N ASP A 182 0.43 -9.91 13.74
CA ASP A 182 0.57 -11.15 14.50
C ASP A 182 -0.41 -12.19 13.96
N GLY A 183 0.04 -13.42 13.86
CA GLY A 183 -0.76 -14.54 13.37
C GLY A 183 -0.46 -14.95 11.92
N ASN A 184 -1.36 -15.76 11.37
CA ASN A 184 -1.25 -16.30 10.02
C ASN A 184 -1.95 -15.39 9.02
N VAL A 185 -1.19 -14.66 8.24
CA VAL A 185 -1.67 -13.68 7.27
C VAL A 185 -1.41 -14.15 5.83
N SER A 186 -2.28 -13.77 4.88
CA SER A 186 -2.01 -13.99 3.46
C SER A 186 -0.84 -13.14 2.99
N TYR A 187 -0.15 -13.61 1.95
CA TYR A 187 0.94 -12.87 1.30
C TYR A 187 0.52 -11.44 0.90
N GLY A 188 -0.68 -11.28 0.34
CA GLY A 188 -1.22 -9.99 -0.08
C GLY A 188 -1.64 -9.06 1.07
N ASN A 189 -1.63 -9.52 2.32
CA ASN A 189 -1.92 -8.70 3.50
C ASN A 189 -0.67 -8.35 4.33
N LEU A 190 0.51 -8.81 3.94
CA LEU A 190 1.77 -8.34 4.52
C LEU A 190 1.94 -6.84 4.30
N PHE A 191 2.82 -6.22 5.04
CA PHE A 191 3.26 -4.86 4.74
C PHE A 191 4.23 -4.89 3.57
N ASP A 192 4.09 -3.90 2.67
CA ASP A 192 4.92 -3.72 1.50
C ASP A 192 5.60 -2.36 1.53
N LEU A 193 6.87 -2.31 1.17
CA LEU A 193 7.61 -1.08 0.89
C LEU A 193 8.30 -1.19 -0.48
N GLY A 194 8.39 -0.06 -1.15
CA GLY A 194 8.92 0.07 -2.52
C GLY A 194 7.93 0.79 -3.42
N GLY A 195 8.44 1.48 -4.41
CA GLY A 195 7.63 2.18 -5.41
C GLY A 195 7.21 3.59 -5.05
N SER A 196 6.38 4.16 -5.89
CA SER A 196 6.03 5.60 -5.91
C SER A 196 5.39 6.12 -4.62
N ASN A 197 4.81 5.27 -3.81
CA ASN A 197 4.03 5.66 -2.62
C ASN A 197 4.75 5.43 -1.30
N THR A 198 5.88 4.74 -1.29
CA THR A 198 6.63 4.41 -0.07
C THR A 198 8.12 4.70 -0.19
N LEU A 199 8.88 3.85 -0.86
CA LEU A 199 10.31 3.97 -1.09
C LEU A 199 10.58 4.16 -2.59
N ARG A 200 10.70 5.39 -3.04
CA ARG A 200 11.02 5.72 -4.44
C ARG A 200 12.48 5.33 -4.73
N GLY A 201 12.75 4.79 -5.91
CA GLY A 201 14.07 4.24 -6.27
C GLY A 201 14.21 2.73 -6.01
N TYR A 202 13.11 2.07 -5.62
CA TYR A 202 12.98 0.61 -5.48
C TYR A 202 11.84 0.09 -6.33
N GLU A 203 11.77 -1.23 -6.53
CA GLU A 203 10.64 -1.87 -7.23
C GLU A 203 9.35 -1.73 -6.42
N ASP A 204 8.20 -1.76 -7.09
CA ASP A 204 6.91 -1.71 -6.42
C ASP A 204 6.75 -2.95 -5.52
N ASP A 205 6.41 -2.74 -4.25
CA ASP A 205 6.23 -3.80 -3.25
C ASP A 205 7.43 -4.75 -3.07
N GLN A 206 8.65 -4.27 -3.33
CA GLN A 206 9.89 -5.04 -3.25
C GLN A 206 10.11 -5.66 -1.88
N PHE A 207 9.91 -4.88 -0.83
CA PHE A 207 10.16 -5.30 0.55
C PHE A 207 8.86 -5.70 1.22
N LYS A 208 8.86 -6.88 1.86
CA LYS A 208 7.69 -7.43 2.53
C LYS A 208 7.99 -7.82 3.96
N GLY A 209 6.97 -7.72 4.82
CA GLY A 209 7.14 -8.12 6.22
C GLY A 209 5.85 -8.11 7.02
N SER A 210 5.85 -8.80 8.15
CA SER A 210 4.80 -8.69 9.17
C SER A 210 4.99 -7.47 10.08
N LYS A 211 6.12 -6.81 9.99
CA LYS A 211 6.46 -5.58 10.71
C LYS A 211 7.05 -4.57 9.75
N MET A 212 6.77 -3.29 9.98
CA MET A 212 7.32 -2.23 9.15
C MET A 212 7.46 -0.92 9.90
N TYR A 213 8.40 -0.10 9.46
CA TYR A 213 8.38 1.36 9.62
C TYR A 213 8.84 2.04 8.35
N ALA A 214 8.34 3.23 8.10
CA ALA A 214 8.77 4.05 6.98
C ALA A 214 8.63 5.54 7.32
N ALA A 215 9.46 6.36 6.72
CA ALA A 215 9.38 7.80 6.79
C ALA A 215 9.73 8.44 5.44
N THR A 216 9.03 9.52 5.11
CA THR A 216 9.30 10.36 3.95
C THR A 216 9.38 11.81 4.39
N LEU A 217 10.43 12.50 4.02
CA LEU A 217 10.57 13.94 4.17
C LEU A 217 10.60 14.59 2.79
N GLU A 218 9.73 15.55 2.53
CA GLU A 218 9.69 16.32 1.30
C GLU A 218 9.83 17.81 1.57
N TYR A 219 10.67 18.46 0.81
CA TYR A 219 10.67 19.90 0.65
C TYR A 219 10.06 20.27 -0.70
N ARG A 220 8.95 20.98 -0.66
CA ARG A 220 8.16 21.40 -1.82
C ARG A 220 8.32 22.89 -2.03
N PHE A 221 8.59 23.31 -3.27
CA PHE A 221 8.81 24.72 -3.61
C PHE A 221 8.12 25.08 -4.93
N PRO A 222 7.63 26.33 -5.09
CA PRO A 222 6.97 26.74 -6.31
C PRO A 222 8.00 26.94 -7.44
N ILE A 223 7.71 26.40 -8.63
CA ILE A 223 8.47 26.63 -9.86
C ILE A 223 7.70 27.60 -10.78
N ALA A 224 6.40 27.31 -10.95
CA ALA A 224 5.50 28.11 -11.76
C ALA A 224 4.07 27.99 -11.22
N LYS A 225 3.13 28.74 -11.83
CA LYS A 225 1.72 28.60 -11.48
C LYS A 225 1.27 27.15 -11.68
N LYS A 226 0.75 26.52 -10.60
CA LYS A 226 0.32 25.11 -10.57
C LYS A 226 1.44 24.07 -10.74
N VAL A 227 2.71 24.47 -10.64
CA VAL A 227 3.86 23.58 -10.72
C VAL A 227 4.74 23.75 -9.49
N GLN A 228 4.95 22.66 -8.75
CA GLN A 228 5.87 22.60 -7.62
C GLN A 228 7.02 21.64 -7.93
N GLY A 229 8.23 22.05 -7.55
CA GLY A 229 9.38 21.16 -7.43
C GLY A 229 9.38 20.51 -6.06
N VAL A 230 9.95 19.32 -5.99
CA VAL A 230 10.09 18.55 -4.76
C VAL A 230 11.50 17.99 -4.69
N VAL A 231 12.12 18.09 -3.50
CA VAL A 231 13.29 17.30 -3.12
C VAL A 231 12.84 16.40 -1.97
N PHE A 232 13.20 15.13 -2.01
CA PHE A 232 12.73 14.18 -1.02
C PHE A 232 13.80 13.20 -0.57
N THR A 233 13.55 12.63 0.60
CA THR A 233 14.20 11.42 1.10
C THR A 233 13.14 10.47 1.65
N ASP A 234 13.26 9.19 1.29
CA ASP A 234 12.45 8.10 1.81
C ASP A 234 13.35 7.12 2.56
N MET A 235 12.86 6.59 3.66
CA MET A 235 13.53 5.53 4.42
C MET A 235 12.52 4.55 4.99
N GLY A 236 12.91 3.30 5.16
CA GLY A 236 12.05 2.30 5.78
C GLY A 236 12.65 0.91 5.80
N SER A 237 12.00 0.05 6.55
CA SER A 237 12.33 -1.37 6.66
C SER A 237 11.07 -2.19 6.87
N THR A 238 11.10 -3.41 6.36
CA THR A 238 10.13 -4.47 6.67
C THR A 238 10.89 -5.69 7.14
N TRP A 239 10.28 -6.49 8.03
CA TRP A 239 10.86 -7.75 8.51
C TRP A 239 9.78 -8.67 9.09
N GLY A 240 10.18 -9.88 9.50
CA GLY A 240 9.30 -10.86 10.08
C GLY A 240 8.57 -11.71 9.03
N ILE A 241 9.24 -12.02 7.93
CA ILE A 241 8.77 -12.96 6.92
C ILE A 241 8.95 -14.39 7.43
N ASP A 242 7.96 -15.22 7.19
CA ASP A 242 8.09 -16.67 7.31
C ASP A 242 8.73 -17.23 6.02
N GLU A 243 10.03 -17.45 6.04
CA GLU A 243 10.79 -17.99 4.90
C GLU A 243 10.32 -19.40 4.49
N GLY A 244 9.61 -20.11 5.36
CA GLY A 244 8.96 -21.37 5.01
C GLY A 244 7.80 -21.19 4.04
N LYS A 245 7.09 -20.07 4.16
CA LYS A 245 5.97 -19.70 3.28
C LYS A 245 6.42 -18.91 2.06
N ILE A 246 7.51 -18.14 2.15
CA ILE A 246 8.03 -17.28 1.10
C ILE A 246 9.52 -17.61 0.87
N PRO A 247 9.83 -18.81 0.33
CA PRO A 247 11.20 -19.37 0.31
C PRO A 247 12.16 -18.67 -0.66
N TRP A 248 11.69 -17.77 -1.52
CA TRP A 248 12.52 -16.94 -2.40
C TRP A 248 12.89 -15.60 -1.77
N TYR A 249 12.32 -15.27 -0.62
CA TYR A 249 12.54 -14.00 0.05
C TYR A 249 13.38 -14.23 1.30
N LYS A 250 14.53 -13.57 1.38
CA LYS A 250 15.37 -13.60 2.57
C LYS A 250 14.95 -12.45 3.49
N ASP A 251 14.53 -12.79 4.69
CA ASP A 251 14.13 -11.79 5.67
C ASP A 251 15.36 -10.99 6.14
N ASP A 252 15.29 -9.66 6.02
CA ASP A 252 16.32 -8.74 6.45
C ASP A 252 15.67 -7.47 6.97
N ASN A 253 16.07 -7.03 8.16
CA ASN A 253 15.58 -5.81 8.78
C ASN A 253 16.46 -4.58 8.47
N SER A 254 17.26 -4.61 7.42
CA SER A 254 18.08 -3.50 6.99
C SER A 254 17.27 -2.25 6.70
N LEU A 255 17.83 -1.10 7.04
CA LEU A 255 17.24 0.18 6.67
C LEU A 255 17.52 0.49 5.20
N ASN A 256 16.44 0.60 4.42
CA ASN A 256 16.49 1.03 3.03
C ASN A 256 16.29 2.56 2.96
N PHE A 257 17.04 3.21 2.11
CA PHE A 257 17.11 4.66 2.01
C PHE A 257 17.14 5.10 0.55
N SER A 258 16.43 6.16 0.22
CA SER A 258 16.50 6.81 -1.09
C SER A 258 16.40 8.32 -1.01
N VAL A 259 16.91 8.97 -2.02
CA VAL A 259 16.81 10.42 -2.23
C VAL A 259 16.33 10.70 -3.65
N GLY A 260 15.73 11.84 -3.88
CA GLY A 260 15.30 12.17 -5.22
C GLY A 260 14.71 13.55 -5.37
N VAL A 261 14.28 13.79 -6.59
CA VAL A 261 13.62 15.04 -7.01
C VAL A 261 12.33 14.72 -7.74
N GLY A 262 11.40 15.66 -7.73
CA GLY A 262 10.14 15.47 -8.40
C GLY A 262 9.43 16.75 -8.79
N LEU A 263 8.37 16.57 -9.56
CA LEU A 263 7.44 17.62 -9.97
C LEU A 263 6.02 17.25 -9.52
N ARG A 264 5.27 18.27 -9.13
CA ARG A 264 3.85 18.21 -8.82
C ARG A 264 3.11 19.17 -9.74
N LEU A 265 2.25 18.63 -10.60
CA LEU A 265 1.45 19.40 -11.53
C LEU A 265 0.01 19.42 -11.06
N GLN A 266 -0.53 20.56 -10.71
CA GLN A 266 -1.93 20.70 -10.30
C GLN A 266 -2.83 20.75 -11.53
N THR A 267 -3.66 19.71 -11.71
CA THR A 267 -4.61 19.63 -12.82
C THR A 267 -6.05 19.66 -12.30
N PRO A 268 -7.05 19.97 -13.16
CA PRO A 268 -8.45 19.93 -12.75
C PRO A 268 -8.95 18.58 -12.25
N ILE A 269 -8.30 17.48 -12.66
CA ILE A 269 -8.63 16.11 -12.28
C ILE A 269 -7.79 15.59 -11.10
N GLY A 270 -6.97 16.47 -10.50
CA GLY A 270 -6.07 16.14 -9.39
C GLY A 270 -4.59 16.33 -9.74
N PRO A 271 -3.70 16.22 -8.75
CA PRO A 271 -2.27 16.39 -8.98
C PRO A 271 -1.67 15.20 -9.75
N ILE A 272 -0.75 15.52 -10.66
CA ILE A 272 0.14 14.56 -11.33
C ILE A 272 1.51 14.65 -10.64
N ARG A 273 2.11 13.52 -10.36
CA ARG A 273 3.44 13.40 -9.76
C ARG A 273 4.41 12.75 -10.75
N LEU A 274 5.57 13.36 -10.88
CA LEU A 274 6.72 12.84 -11.60
C LEU A 274 7.88 12.84 -10.61
N ASP A 275 8.35 11.66 -10.21
CA ASP A 275 9.44 11.52 -9.25
C ASP A 275 10.58 10.71 -9.85
N TYR A 276 11.81 11.17 -9.64
CA TYR A 276 13.02 10.43 -9.94
C TYR A 276 13.73 10.13 -8.62
N GLY A 277 13.77 8.87 -8.25
CA GLY A 277 14.37 8.37 -7.01
C GLY A 277 15.64 7.58 -7.28
N HIS A 278 16.63 7.79 -6.41
CA HIS A 278 17.85 7.01 -6.33
C HIS A 278 17.87 6.26 -5.00
N GLY A 279 17.70 4.96 -5.05
CA GLY A 279 17.83 4.03 -3.95
C GLY A 279 18.80 2.93 -4.35
N ASP A 280 18.36 1.69 -4.31
CA ASP A 280 19.11 0.56 -4.86
C ASP A 280 19.25 0.66 -6.39
N ARG A 281 18.24 1.23 -7.00
CA ARG A 281 18.16 1.51 -8.45
C ARG A 281 17.74 2.96 -8.69
N ASN A 282 18.01 3.44 -9.89
CA ASN A 282 17.47 4.70 -10.37
C ASN A 282 16.10 4.43 -10.99
N LYS A 283 15.05 5.02 -10.43
CA LYS A 283 13.69 4.83 -10.94
C LYS A 283 12.97 6.14 -11.18
N PHE A 284 12.27 6.18 -12.30
CA PHE A 284 11.31 7.22 -12.61
C PHE A 284 9.91 6.71 -12.28
N HIS A 285 9.17 7.47 -11.48
CA HIS A 285 7.81 7.15 -11.09
C HIS A 285 6.85 8.20 -11.65
N PHE A 286 5.81 7.72 -12.30
CA PHE A 286 4.67 8.53 -12.73
C PHE A 286 3.44 8.09 -11.93
N SER A 287 2.70 9.03 -11.33
CA SER A 287 1.50 8.70 -10.58
C SER A 287 0.50 9.85 -10.53
N PHE A 288 -0.76 9.49 -10.33
CA PHE A 288 -1.85 10.42 -10.08
C PHE A 288 -2.14 10.51 -8.59
N GLY A 289 -2.59 11.68 -8.14
CA GLY A 289 -2.93 11.93 -6.75
C GLY A 289 -1.73 12.36 -5.90
N THR A 290 -1.96 12.47 -4.60
CA THR A 290 -0.93 12.81 -3.62
C THR A 290 -0.27 11.55 -3.09
N GLN A 291 1.03 11.61 -2.78
CA GLN A 291 1.67 10.51 -2.04
C GLN A 291 1.20 10.55 -0.59
N PHE A 292 1.13 11.72 -0.02
CA PHE A 292 0.61 12.00 1.31
C PHE A 292 0.23 13.47 1.47
#